data_ee686ad82f63f419e8a4f85a714f04d6
#
_entry.id   ee686ad82f63f419e8a4f85a714f04d6
#
_cell.length_a   1.000
_cell.length_b   1.000
_cell.length_c   1.000
_cell.angle_alpha   90.00
_cell.angle_beta   90.00
_cell.angle_gamma   90.00
#
_symmetry.space_group_name_H-M   'P 1'
#
loop_
_entity.id
_entity.type
_entity.pdbx_description
1 polymer ?
#
loop_
_entity_poly.entity_id
_entity_poly.type
_entity_poly.pdbx_seq_one_letter_code
_entity_poly.pdbx_strand_id
1 'polypeptide(L)'
;TIDGLTSINSGQIGGRRNIVYNGEMKVAQRATSATGLGAANGYHTLDRWEMAAGSTAGRFTMAQVADGPAGFANCLKLTTTTADTSLAAAEALVLRQRFEGQDLQQLKKGTASAEQVTVSFYVKGNAAALYVCELYDDDNARTIAQSFAVTTAWNRIELTFAADTSDPFTDDNGASLRLDFWLHAGSNFTSGTFAVNTWADAVNANRVAVDGFTSILDSTDRTLSITGVQMELGATATAFEHRTYGE
;
A
#
# COMPACT_ATOMS: atom_id res chain seq x y z
N THR A 1 26.45 -16.14 24.22
CA THR A 1 25.24 -15.27 24.36
C THR A 1 25.58 -13.92 23.81
N ILE A 2 24.79 -13.43 22.86
CA ILE A 2 24.88 -12.04 22.36
C ILE A 2 23.80 -11.27 23.13
N ASP A 3 24.19 -10.63 24.22
CA ASP A 3 23.30 -9.77 25.00
C ASP A 3 23.23 -8.40 24.35
N GLY A 4 22.04 -7.82 24.23
CA GLY A 4 21.81 -6.47 23.74
C GLY A 4 21.77 -6.32 22.21
N LEU A 5 21.61 -7.39 21.45
CA LEU A 5 21.39 -7.31 20.01
C LEU A 5 19.94 -6.82 19.75
N THR A 6 19.79 -5.58 19.34
CA THR A 6 18.48 -4.95 19.07
C THR A 6 18.07 -5.02 17.60
N SER A 7 19.03 -5.28 16.70
CA SER A 7 18.77 -5.46 15.28
C SER A 7 19.82 -6.36 14.62
N ILE A 8 19.45 -7.04 13.53
CA ILE A 8 20.39 -7.72 12.62
C ILE A 8 20.19 -7.08 11.24
N ASN A 9 21.27 -6.60 10.63
CA ASN A 9 21.25 -5.90 9.33
C ASN A 9 20.20 -4.75 9.28
N SER A 10 20.10 -4.00 10.38
CA SER A 10 19.12 -2.91 10.55
C SER A 10 17.65 -3.38 10.56
N GLY A 11 17.40 -4.68 10.67
CA GLY A 11 16.06 -5.25 10.84
C GLY A 11 15.75 -5.58 12.30
N GLN A 12 14.49 -5.53 12.68
CA GLN A 12 14.01 -5.83 14.03
C GLN A 12 14.17 -7.34 14.36
N ILE A 13 14.68 -7.64 15.57
CA ILE A 13 14.88 -9.01 16.06
C ILE A 13 13.72 -9.44 16.92
N GLY A 14 12.73 -10.12 16.35
CA GLY A 14 11.60 -10.66 17.12
C GLY A 14 10.49 -9.65 17.41
N GLY A 15 9.42 -10.09 18.02
CA GLY A 15 8.20 -9.32 18.23
C GLY A 15 7.30 -9.27 16.99
N ARG A 16 6.24 -8.52 17.05
CA ARG A 16 5.35 -8.23 15.91
C ARG A 16 6.01 -7.18 15.00
N ARG A 17 6.73 -7.66 13.98
CA ARG A 17 7.41 -6.78 13.03
C ARG A 17 6.45 -6.17 12.02
N ASN A 18 5.52 -6.98 11.52
CA ASN A 18 4.58 -6.53 10.50
C ASN A 18 3.50 -5.64 11.12
N ILE A 19 3.47 -4.37 10.76
CA ILE A 19 2.43 -3.42 11.19
C ILE A 19 1.14 -3.63 10.38
N VAL A 20 1.25 -4.18 9.14
CA VAL A 20 0.10 -4.41 8.26
C VAL A 20 -0.77 -5.55 8.79
N TYR A 21 -2.08 -5.32 8.81
CA TYR A 21 -3.08 -6.34 9.11
C TYR A 21 -3.45 -7.12 7.85
N ASN A 22 -3.64 -8.43 7.97
CA ASN A 22 -4.08 -9.31 6.87
C ASN A 22 -3.21 -9.16 5.60
N GLY A 23 -1.89 -9.01 5.77
CA GLY A 23 -0.96 -8.82 4.65
C GLY A 23 -0.82 -10.02 3.73
N GLU A 24 -1.11 -11.24 4.21
CA GLU A 24 -1.12 -12.47 3.41
C GLU A 24 -2.48 -12.80 2.77
N MET A 25 -3.44 -11.86 2.86
CA MET A 25 -4.75 -11.93 2.20
C MET A 25 -5.57 -13.17 2.58
N LYS A 26 -5.46 -13.63 3.84
CA LYS A 26 -6.17 -14.81 4.34
C LYS A 26 -7.59 -14.55 4.80
N VAL A 27 -7.85 -13.38 5.39
CA VAL A 27 -9.11 -13.07 6.07
C VAL A 27 -10.03 -12.30 5.11
N ALA A 28 -11.20 -12.88 4.80
CA ALA A 28 -12.21 -12.31 3.92
C ALA A 28 -13.61 -12.58 4.51
N GLN A 29 -13.94 -11.89 5.61
CA GLN A 29 -15.17 -12.15 6.38
C GLN A 29 -16.42 -11.60 5.69
N ARG A 30 -16.31 -10.54 4.85
CA ARG A 30 -17.46 -9.95 4.16
C ARG A 30 -17.84 -10.76 2.93
N ALA A 31 -16.87 -11.01 2.07
CA ALA A 31 -17.02 -11.77 0.82
C ALA A 31 -15.65 -12.15 0.29
N THR A 32 -15.56 -13.23 -0.46
CA THR A 32 -14.34 -13.58 -1.20
C THR A 32 -14.27 -12.92 -2.58
N SER A 33 -15.36 -12.33 -3.06
CA SER A 33 -15.42 -11.60 -4.33
C SER A 33 -16.53 -10.55 -4.32
N ALA A 34 -16.24 -9.39 -4.93
CA ALA A 34 -17.21 -8.33 -5.18
C ALA A 34 -16.93 -7.70 -6.53
N THR A 35 -17.96 -7.48 -7.34
CA THR A 35 -17.88 -6.96 -8.72
C THR A 35 -18.62 -5.64 -8.89
N GLY A 36 -18.35 -4.92 -9.99
CA GLY A 36 -18.95 -3.62 -10.28
C GLY A 36 -18.45 -2.49 -9.38
N LEU A 37 -17.30 -2.69 -8.73
CA LEU A 37 -16.69 -1.72 -7.84
C LEU A 37 -16.07 -0.56 -8.63
N GLY A 38 -15.88 0.61 -7.99
CA GLY A 38 -15.29 1.81 -8.56
C GLY A 38 -16.17 3.06 -8.45
N ALA A 39 -17.43 2.91 -8.01
CA ALA A 39 -18.35 4.05 -7.83
C ALA A 39 -18.22 4.71 -6.45
N ALA A 40 -17.72 3.99 -5.45
CA ALA A 40 -17.62 4.46 -4.07
C ALA A 40 -16.49 3.76 -3.34
N ASN A 41 -16.03 4.37 -2.25
CA ASN A 41 -15.08 3.77 -1.31
C ASN A 41 -15.72 2.60 -0.56
N GLY A 42 -14.92 1.63 -0.16
CA GLY A 42 -15.41 0.58 0.73
C GLY A 42 -14.43 -0.56 1.00
N TYR A 43 -14.77 -1.31 2.06
CA TYR A 43 -14.18 -2.59 2.42
C TYR A 43 -15.04 -3.69 1.81
N HIS A 44 -14.67 -4.21 0.66
CA HIS A 44 -15.56 -5.08 -0.13
C HIS A 44 -15.33 -6.57 0.11
N THR A 45 -14.08 -7.00 0.25
CA THR A 45 -13.72 -8.42 0.38
C THR A 45 -12.75 -8.64 1.54
N LEU A 46 -11.46 -8.50 1.30
CA LEU A 46 -10.40 -8.75 2.29
C LEU A 46 -10.47 -7.75 3.44
N ASP A 47 -10.40 -8.28 4.66
CA ASP A 47 -10.50 -7.47 5.85
C ASP A 47 -9.33 -6.49 5.97
N ARG A 48 -9.62 -5.28 6.45
CA ARG A 48 -8.70 -4.14 6.57
C ARG A 48 -8.25 -3.49 5.25
N TRP A 49 -8.56 -4.07 4.08
CA TRP A 49 -8.22 -3.49 2.78
C TRP A 49 -9.40 -2.72 2.19
N GLU A 50 -9.26 -1.42 2.12
CA GLU A 50 -10.22 -0.47 1.54
C GLU A 50 -9.86 -0.20 0.07
N MET A 51 -10.87 -0.18 -0.80
CA MET A 51 -10.74 0.50 -2.10
C MET A 51 -11.27 1.92 -1.97
N ALA A 52 -10.39 2.90 -2.13
CA ALA A 52 -10.76 4.31 -2.21
C ALA A 52 -10.88 4.69 -3.69
N ALA A 53 -12.11 4.95 -4.14
CA ALA A 53 -12.43 5.28 -5.53
C ALA A 53 -12.99 6.70 -5.63
N GLY A 54 -12.34 7.54 -6.43
CA GLY A 54 -12.75 8.92 -6.72
C GLY A 54 -13.33 9.04 -8.12
N SER A 55 -14.64 9.06 -8.27
CA SER A 55 -15.40 9.47 -9.48
C SER A 55 -15.03 8.74 -10.79
N THR A 56 -14.36 7.58 -10.76
CA THR A 56 -13.97 6.86 -11.99
C THR A 56 -15.17 6.25 -12.71
N ALA A 57 -15.17 6.30 -14.04
CA ALA A 57 -16.12 5.61 -14.89
C ALA A 57 -15.80 4.11 -15.01
N GLY A 58 -14.56 3.71 -14.78
CA GLY A 58 -14.11 2.32 -14.79
C GLY A 58 -14.75 1.47 -13.70
N ARG A 59 -14.85 0.17 -13.95
CA ARG A 59 -15.36 -0.81 -12.98
C ARG A 59 -14.45 -2.00 -12.90
N PHE A 60 -14.39 -2.61 -11.72
CA PHE A 60 -13.53 -3.77 -11.48
C PHE A 60 -14.17 -4.77 -10.51
N THR A 61 -13.61 -5.95 -10.52
CA THR A 61 -13.85 -7.00 -9.51
C THR A 61 -12.66 -7.02 -8.55
N MET A 62 -12.93 -7.10 -7.25
CA MET A 62 -11.95 -7.36 -6.20
C MET A 62 -12.22 -8.74 -5.61
N ALA A 63 -11.23 -9.62 -5.60
CA ALA A 63 -11.41 -10.99 -5.12
C ALA A 63 -10.21 -11.48 -4.31
N GLN A 64 -10.48 -12.35 -3.33
CA GLN A 64 -9.49 -13.26 -2.77
C GLN A 64 -9.38 -14.46 -3.70
N VAL A 65 -8.19 -14.76 -4.19
CA VAL A 65 -7.94 -15.90 -5.07
C VAL A 65 -6.82 -16.79 -4.54
N ALA A 66 -6.94 -18.08 -4.76
CA ALA A 66 -5.94 -19.08 -4.36
C ALA A 66 -4.78 -19.09 -5.38
N ASP A 67 -4.03 -18.00 -5.42
CA ASP A 67 -2.90 -17.76 -6.31
C ASP A 67 -1.88 -16.88 -5.57
N GLY A 68 -0.74 -17.42 -5.23
CA GLY A 68 0.33 -16.72 -4.53
C GLY A 68 1.70 -17.28 -4.89
N PRO A 69 2.77 -16.53 -4.65
CA PRO A 69 4.12 -17.08 -4.72
C PRO A 69 4.32 -18.14 -3.63
N ALA A 70 5.41 -18.89 -3.71
CA ALA A 70 5.72 -19.90 -2.71
C ALA A 70 5.64 -19.33 -1.28
N GLY A 71 4.90 -20.00 -0.40
CA GLY A 71 4.63 -19.58 0.96
C GLY A 71 3.31 -18.82 1.17
N PHE A 72 2.60 -18.42 0.10
CA PHE A 72 1.32 -17.70 0.19
C PHE A 72 0.20 -18.47 -0.50
N ALA A 73 -0.85 -18.78 0.25
CA ALA A 73 -2.01 -19.52 -0.28
C ALA A 73 -2.97 -18.63 -1.07
N ASN A 74 -3.05 -17.33 -0.73
CA ASN A 74 -4.01 -16.39 -1.29
C ASN A 74 -3.36 -15.07 -1.71
N CYS A 75 -4.02 -14.38 -2.63
CA CYS A 75 -3.75 -12.98 -2.94
C CYS A 75 -5.06 -12.20 -3.07
N LEU A 76 -4.97 -10.89 -2.95
CA LEU A 76 -5.98 -9.95 -3.44
C LEU A 76 -5.76 -9.80 -4.93
N LYS A 77 -6.81 -10.03 -5.74
CA LYS A 77 -6.80 -9.80 -7.17
C LYS A 77 -7.83 -8.75 -7.57
N LEU A 78 -7.39 -7.76 -8.31
CA LEU A 78 -8.23 -6.81 -9.02
C LEU A 78 -8.31 -7.21 -10.48
N THR A 79 -9.49 -7.13 -11.07
CA THR A 79 -9.71 -7.37 -12.50
C THR A 79 -10.63 -6.30 -13.04
N THR A 80 -10.17 -5.51 -13.99
CA THR A 80 -10.97 -4.48 -14.65
C THR A 80 -12.07 -5.11 -15.49
N THR A 81 -13.31 -4.73 -15.24
CA THR A 81 -14.49 -5.22 -15.97
C THR A 81 -15.05 -4.19 -16.93
N THR A 82 -14.79 -2.91 -16.67
CA THR A 82 -15.10 -1.80 -17.58
C THR A 82 -13.90 -0.88 -17.59
N ALA A 83 -13.28 -0.72 -18.75
CA ALA A 83 -12.15 0.20 -18.90
C ALA A 83 -12.61 1.66 -18.77
N ASP A 84 -11.70 2.49 -18.26
CA ASP A 84 -11.83 3.94 -18.25
C ASP A 84 -10.73 4.52 -19.15
N THR A 85 -11.10 4.82 -20.37
CA THR A 85 -10.18 5.35 -21.39
C THR A 85 -10.26 6.88 -21.54
N SER A 86 -11.13 7.53 -20.74
CA SER A 86 -11.33 8.98 -20.76
C SER A 86 -11.11 9.56 -19.36
N LEU A 87 -9.87 9.46 -18.92
CA LEU A 87 -9.43 9.82 -17.56
C LEU A 87 -9.73 11.29 -17.23
N ALA A 88 -10.67 11.53 -16.32
CA ALA A 88 -10.95 12.87 -15.81
C ALA A 88 -9.94 13.29 -14.72
N ALA A 89 -9.74 14.58 -14.57
CA ALA A 89 -8.70 15.14 -13.69
C ALA A 89 -8.79 14.68 -12.23
N ALA A 90 -10.00 14.50 -11.70
CA ALA A 90 -10.23 14.16 -10.29
C ALA A 90 -10.35 12.66 -10.02
N GLU A 91 -10.23 11.81 -11.03
CA GLU A 91 -10.35 10.37 -10.86
C GLU A 91 -9.17 9.78 -10.09
N ALA A 92 -9.47 8.81 -9.24
CA ALA A 92 -8.47 8.09 -8.46
C ALA A 92 -8.98 6.70 -8.10
N LEU A 93 -8.06 5.73 -8.04
CA LEU A 93 -8.30 4.42 -7.45
C LEU A 93 -7.09 4.01 -6.63
N VAL A 94 -7.32 3.79 -5.34
CA VAL A 94 -6.27 3.48 -4.37
C VAL A 94 -6.69 2.27 -3.54
N LEU A 95 -5.84 1.25 -3.50
CA LEU A 95 -5.95 0.17 -2.51
C LEU A 95 -5.25 0.65 -1.23
N ARG A 96 -5.95 0.61 -0.09
CA ARG A 96 -5.54 1.30 1.13
C ARG A 96 -5.66 0.44 2.36
N GLN A 97 -4.74 0.67 3.31
CA GLN A 97 -4.91 0.29 4.70
C GLN A 97 -4.64 1.49 5.61
N ARG A 98 -5.43 1.61 6.69
CA ARG A 98 -5.30 2.67 7.70
C ARG A 98 -4.77 2.10 9.00
N PHE A 99 -3.91 2.88 9.67
CA PHE A 99 -3.31 2.53 10.94
C PHE A 99 -3.64 3.58 11.98
N GLU A 100 -3.99 3.12 13.19
CA GLU A 100 -4.26 3.98 14.33
C GLU A 100 -2.96 4.55 14.90
N GLY A 101 -3.00 5.78 15.40
CA GLY A 101 -1.80 6.45 15.90
C GLY A 101 -1.14 5.70 17.06
N GLN A 102 -1.94 5.12 17.97
CA GLN A 102 -1.45 4.31 19.08
C GLN A 102 -0.61 3.09 18.65
N ASP A 103 -0.83 2.55 17.45
CA ASP A 103 -0.08 1.40 16.90
C ASP A 103 1.24 1.81 16.23
N LEU A 104 1.46 3.13 16.06
CA LEU A 104 2.58 3.70 15.30
C LEU A 104 3.65 4.37 16.17
N GLN A 105 3.48 4.44 17.48
CA GLN A 105 4.38 5.17 18.39
C GLN A 105 5.82 4.64 18.33
N GLN A 106 6.01 3.37 18.00
CA GLN A 106 7.31 2.75 17.78
C GLN A 106 8.12 3.39 16.62
N LEU A 107 7.48 4.10 15.69
CA LEU A 107 8.14 4.83 14.61
C LEU A 107 8.85 6.10 15.08
N LYS A 108 8.52 6.59 16.29
CA LYS A 108 9.10 7.80 16.90
C LYS A 108 9.08 9.01 15.96
N LYS A 109 8.11 9.05 15.03
CA LYS A 109 7.95 10.15 14.07
C LYS A 109 7.89 11.48 14.79
N GLY A 110 8.45 12.53 14.19
CA GLY A 110 8.54 13.86 14.79
C GLY A 110 9.69 14.02 15.80
N THR A 111 10.59 13.05 15.90
CA THR A 111 11.74 13.13 16.80
C THR A 111 13.06 12.92 16.03
N ALA A 112 14.18 13.33 16.64
CA ALA A 112 15.51 13.07 16.09
C ALA A 112 15.85 11.55 16.00
N SER A 113 15.06 10.70 16.67
CA SER A 113 15.20 9.24 16.67
C SER A 113 14.14 8.56 15.81
N ALA A 114 13.48 9.31 14.90
CA ALA A 114 12.50 8.73 14.00
C ALA A 114 13.09 7.56 13.19
N GLU A 115 12.31 6.50 13.06
CA GLU A 115 12.73 5.27 12.40
C GLU A 115 12.34 5.27 10.91
N GLN A 116 13.17 4.66 10.08
CA GLN A 116 12.80 4.31 8.71
C GLN A 116 11.77 3.19 8.72
N VAL A 117 10.99 3.12 7.66
CA VAL A 117 9.99 2.08 7.44
C VAL A 117 10.26 1.38 6.12
N THR A 118 10.29 0.05 6.14
CA THR A 118 10.35 -0.74 4.90
C THR A 118 9.01 -1.41 4.66
N VAL A 119 8.45 -1.16 3.46
CA VAL A 119 7.26 -1.86 2.95
C VAL A 119 7.72 -2.89 1.93
N SER A 120 7.36 -4.14 2.13
CA SER A 120 7.63 -5.21 1.18
C SER A 120 6.34 -5.95 0.83
N PHE A 121 6.23 -6.42 -0.41
CA PHE A 121 5.05 -7.16 -0.88
C PHE A 121 5.38 -7.93 -2.17
N TYR A 122 4.57 -8.95 -2.48
CA TYR A 122 4.60 -9.63 -3.75
C TYR A 122 3.49 -9.11 -4.66
N VAL A 123 3.82 -8.87 -5.91
CA VAL A 123 2.90 -8.33 -6.90
C VAL A 123 3.10 -8.96 -8.27
N LYS A 124 2.00 -9.16 -9.02
CA LYS A 124 2.01 -9.45 -10.45
C LYS A 124 0.77 -8.86 -11.14
N GLY A 125 0.86 -8.69 -12.44
CA GLY A 125 -0.27 -8.32 -13.31
C GLY A 125 -0.34 -9.24 -14.53
N ASN A 126 -1.27 -8.98 -15.43
CA ASN A 126 -1.28 -9.63 -16.74
C ASN A 126 -0.55 -8.82 -17.83
N ALA A 127 -0.03 -7.65 -17.47
CA ALA A 127 0.82 -6.81 -18.31
C ALA A 127 1.76 -5.97 -17.43
N ALA A 128 2.82 -5.43 -18.03
CA ALA A 128 3.70 -4.49 -17.37
C ALA A 128 2.94 -3.21 -16.97
N ALA A 129 3.24 -2.70 -15.79
CA ALA A 129 2.63 -1.47 -15.27
C ALA A 129 3.59 -0.78 -14.28
N LEU A 130 3.40 0.51 -14.06
CA LEU A 130 4.09 1.29 -13.03
C LEU A 130 3.04 1.93 -12.13
N TYR A 131 3.12 1.64 -10.83
CA TYR A 131 2.24 2.16 -9.79
C TYR A 131 3.04 2.86 -8.71
N VAL A 132 2.34 3.48 -7.75
CA VAL A 132 2.97 4.21 -6.63
C VAL A 132 2.48 3.62 -5.32
N CYS A 133 3.44 3.39 -4.41
CA CYS A 133 3.21 3.11 -3.00
C CYS A 133 3.49 4.37 -2.20
N GLU A 134 2.52 4.83 -1.43
CA GLU A 134 2.56 6.05 -0.65
C GLU A 134 2.28 5.75 0.82
N LEU A 135 3.02 6.39 1.71
CA LEU A 135 2.67 6.56 3.11
C LEU A 135 2.13 7.98 3.29
N TYR A 136 0.90 8.10 3.73
CA TYR A 136 0.24 9.38 3.95
C TYR A 136 -0.07 9.57 5.43
N ASP A 137 0.45 10.62 6.01
CA ASP A 137 0.19 11.06 7.37
C ASP A 137 -1.11 11.87 7.41
N ASP A 138 -2.15 11.30 8.02
CA ASP A 138 -3.46 11.95 8.14
C ASP A 138 -3.47 13.06 9.19
N ASP A 139 -2.62 12.97 10.23
CA ASP A 139 -2.58 13.95 11.30
C ASP A 139 -2.00 15.28 10.83
N ASN A 140 -0.95 15.22 10.01
CA ASN A 140 -0.15 16.38 9.64
C ASN A 140 -0.23 16.71 8.14
N ALA A 141 -1.04 15.98 7.37
CA ALA A 141 -1.17 16.13 5.92
C ALA A 141 0.19 16.09 5.20
N ARG A 142 1.03 15.10 5.52
CA ARG A 142 2.34 14.87 4.91
C ARG A 142 2.36 13.56 4.15
N THR A 143 3.25 13.46 3.17
CA THR A 143 3.34 12.26 2.32
C THR A 143 4.77 11.95 1.94
N ILE A 144 5.04 10.65 1.73
CA ILE A 144 6.24 10.11 1.11
C ILE A 144 5.85 8.99 0.17
N ALA A 145 6.43 8.93 -1.02
CA ALA A 145 6.02 7.95 -2.02
C ALA A 145 7.22 7.40 -2.82
N GLN A 146 7.06 6.19 -3.32
CA GLN A 146 7.95 5.54 -4.26
C GLN A 146 7.16 4.78 -5.32
N SER A 147 7.65 4.75 -6.55
CA SER A 147 7.05 3.93 -7.61
C SER A 147 7.54 2.49 -7.56
N PHE A 148 6.71 1.56 -8.06
CA PHE A 148 7.09 0.17 -8.22
C PHE A 148 6.58 -0.40 -9.54
N ALA A 149 7.40 -1.25 -10.15
CA ALA A 149 7.06 -1.91 -11.42
C ALA A 149 6.34 -3.23 -11.17
N VAL A 150 5.33 -3.50 -12.01
CA VAL A 150 4.59 -4.76 -12.06
C VAL A 150 4.95 -5.49 -13.33
N THR A 151 5.16 -6.81 -13.23
CA THR A 151 5.40 -7.70 -14.37
C THR A 151 4.35 -8.82 -14.41
N THR A 152 4.42 -9.70 -15.39
CA THR A 152 3.51 -10.85 -15.52
C THR A 152 3.88 -12.03 -14.60
N ALA A 153 5.02 -11.97 -13.92
CA ALA A 153 5.44 -12.93 -12.92
C ALA A 153 5.34 -12.32 -11.51
N TRP A 154 5.21 -13.16 -10.49
CA TRP A 154 5.32 -12.73 -9.10
C TRP A 154 6.71 -12.15 -8.83
N ASN A 155 6.75 -10.88 -8.41
CA ASN A 155 7.96 -10.18 -7.97
C ASN A 155 7.79 -9.72 -6.53
N ARG A 156 8.84 -9.85 -5.73
CA ARG A 156 8.91 -9.17 -4.44
C ARG A 156 9.43 -7.75 -4.66
N ILE A 157 8.67 -6.79 -4.15
CA ILE A 157 9.02 -5.37 -4.11
C ILE A 157 9.43 -5.03 -2.69
N GLU A 158 10.47 -4.23 -2.53
CA GLU A 158 10.99 -3.75 -1.26
C GLU A 158 11.23 -2.24 -1.37
N LEU A 159 10.52 -1.45 -0.58
CA LEU A 159 10.57 0.01 -0.59
C LEU A 159 10.89 0.50 0.82
N THR A 160 12.05 1.10 1.00
CA THR A 160 12.45 1.71 2.26
C THR A 160 12.14 3.19 2.22
N PHE A 161 11.28 3.64 3.10
CA PHE A 161 10.87 5.02 3.26
C PHE A 161 11.72 5.73 4.31
N ALA A 162 12.15 6.94 4.00
CA ALA A 162 12.95 7.76 4.91
C ALA A 162 12.18 8.05 6.20
N ALA A 163 12.90 8.18 7.31
CA ALA A 163 12.34 8.64 8.57
C ALA A 163 11.81 10.08 8.46
N ASP A 164 10.72 10.41 9.16
CA ASP A 164 10.22 11.78 9.27
C ASP A 164 10.47 12.31 10.68
N THR A 165 11.33 13.31 10.79
CA THR A 165 11.63 13.99 12.04
C THR A 165 10.69 15.15 12.35
N SER A 166 9.73 15.44 11.46
CA SER A 166 8.73 16.49 11.59
C SER A 166 7.41 15.92 12.06
N ASP A 167 6.75 16.58 12.98
CA ASP A 167 5.37 16.38 13.40
C ASP A 167 5.01 14.93 13.81
N PRO A 168 4.82 14.64 15.09
CA PRO A 168 4.52 13.30 15.59
C PRO A 168 3.12 12.84 15.16
N PHE A 169 2.90 11.52 15.15
CA PHE A 169 1.55 10.96 15.15
C PHE A 169 0.87 11.17 16.49
N THR A 170 -0.45 11.39 16.48
CA THR A 170 -1.25 11.37 17.70
C THR A 170 -1.23 9.98 18.34
N ASP A 171 -1.29 9.90 19.67
CA ASP A 171 -1.37 8.61 20.39
C ASP A 171 -2.83 8.32 20.74
N ASP A 172 -3.63 8.03 19.72
CA ASP A 172 -5.05 7.74 19.86
C ASP A 172 -5.51 6.63 18.88
N ASN A 173 -6.81 6.34 18.85
CA ASN A 173 -7.44 5.37 17.95
C ASN A 173 -7.90 5.98 16.62
N GLY A 174 -7.53 7.21 16.32
CA GLY A 174 -7.71 7.85 15.02
C GLY A 174 -6.79 7.24 13.95
N ALA A 175 -7.17 7.38 12.69
CA ALA A 175 -6.30 7.00 11.59
C ALA A 175 -5.21 8.06 11.41
N SER A 176 -3.97 7.71 11.74
CA SER A 176 -2.81 8.61 11.62
C SER A 176 -1.96 8.34 10.40
N LEU A 177 -1.90 7.09 9.92
CA LEU A 177 -1.12 6.72 8.73
C LEU A 177 -1.96 5.89 7.77
N ARG A 178 -1.79 6.14 6.48
CA ARG A 178 -2.29 5.29 5.40
C ARG A 178 -1.13 4.67 4.63
N LEU A 179 -1.25 3.39 4.31
CA LEU A 179 -0.49 2.73 3.26
C LEU A 179 -1.38 2.68 2.03
N ASP A 180 -1.02 3.46 1.02
CA ASP A 180 -1.78 3.66 -0.21
C ASP A 180 -1.03 3.07 -1.42
N PHE A 181 -1.67 2.16 -2.15
CA PHE A 181 -1.24 1.72 -3.47
C PHE A 181 -2.10 2.42 -4.52
N TRP A 182 -1.52 3.40 -5.20
CA TRP A 182 -2.18 4.14 -6.27
C TRP A 182 -2.18 3.33 -7.54
N LEU A 183 -3.36 3.05 -8.07
CA LEU A 183 -3.57 2.17 -9.23
C LEU A 183 -4.21 2.89 -10.41
N HIS A 184 -4.76 4.10 -10.20
CA HIS A 184 -5.35 4.93 -11.21
C HIS A 184 -5.42 6.37 -10.67
N ALA A 185 -5.06 7.37 -11.48
CA ALA A 185 -5.04 8.76 -11.05
C ALA A 185 -5.12 9.72 -12.23
N GLY A 186 -6.00 10.71 -12.12
CA GLY A 186 -6.13 11.81 -13.06
C GLY A 186 -5.14 12.95 -12.82
N SER A 187 -5.19 13.97 -13.65
CA SER A 187 -4.21 15.07 -13.65
C SER A 187 -4.14 15.87 -12.35
N ASN A 188 -5.17 15.85 -11.51
CA ASN A 188 -5.11 16.46 -10.18
C ASN A 188 -4.07 15.82 -9.28
N PHE A 189 -3.60 14.61 -9.60
CA PHE A 189 -2.64 13.85 -8.80
C PHE A 189 -1.32 13.59 -9.52
N THR A 190 -1.26 13.82 -10.84
CA THR A 190 -0.11 13.48 -11.70
C THR A 190 0.58 14.67 -12.36
N SER A 191 0.07 15.89 -12.18
CA SER A 191 0.54 17.08 -12.92
C SER A 191 1.67 17.87 -12.25
N GLY A 192 2.09 17.46 -11.06
CA GLY A 192 3.09 18.15 -10.27
C GLY A 192 4.49 17.57 -10.41
N THR A 193 5.24 17.57 -9.31
CA THR A 193 6.61 17.02 -9.23
C THR A 193 6.64 15.88 -8.23
N PHE A 194 7.03 14.70 -8.68
CA PHE A 194 7.15 13.52 -7.81
C PHE A 194 8.42 13.60 -6.97
N ALA A 195 8.26 13.74 -5.65
CA ALA A 195 9.37 13.76 -4.71
C ALA A 195 9.63 12.32 -4.21
N VAL A 196 10.52 11.60 -4.89
CA VAL A 196 10.85 10.21 -4.55
C VAL A 196 11.44 10.13 -3.15
N ASN A 197 10.85 9.30 -2.30
CA ASN A 197 11.37 8.96 -0.98
C ASN A 197 11.73 10.18 -0.10
N THR A 198 10.92 11.23 -0.21
CA THR A 198 11.11 12.47 0.56
C THR A 198 9.80 12.88 1.19
N TRP A 199 9.76 13.03 2.52
CA TRP A 199 8.60 13.56 3.22
C TRP A 199 8.38 15.03 2.86
N ALA A 200 7.17 15.35 2.47
CA ALA A 200 6.74 16.70 2.13
C ALA A 200 5.27 16.92 2.51
N ASP A 201 4.85 18.17 2.57
CA ASP A 201 3.43 18.50 2.69
C ASP A 201 2.64 17.91 1.51
N ALA A 202 1.47 17.38 1.80
CA ALA A 202 0.65 16.69 0.80
C ALA A 202 0.07 17.69 -0.20
N VAL A 203 0.70 17.78 -1.36
CA VAL A 203 0.16 18.50 -2.52
C VAL A 203 -0.38 17.46 -3.50
N ASN A 204 -1.68 17.46 -3.74
CA ASN A 204 -2.33 16.43 -4.55
C ASN A 204 -1.64 16.22 -5.90
N ALA A 205 -1.27 17.27 -6.60
CA ALA A 205 -0.64 17.21 -7.93
C ALA A 205 0.68 16.42 -7.93
N ASN A 206 1.36 16.32 -6.80
CA ASN A 206 2.68 15.68 -6.66
C ASN A 206 2.60 14.18 -6.31
N ARG A 207 1.46 13.70 -5.84
CA ARG A 207 1.34 12.38 -5.18
C ARG A 207 1.71 11.20 -6.07
N VAL A 208 1.39 11.29 -7.36
CA VAL A 208 1.66 10.23 -8.36
C VAL A 208 2.24 10.81 -9.66
N ALA A 209 2.92 11.94 -9.58
CA ALA A 209 3.51 12.63 -10.74
C ALA A 209 4.79 11.95 -11.26
N VAL A 210 4.78 10.62 -11.35
CA VAL A 210 5.89 9.80 -11.88
C VAL A 210 5.66 9.50 -13.35
N ASP A 211 6.73 9.67 -14.16
CA ASP A 211 6.67 9.33 -15.58
C ASP A 211 6.34 7.84 -15.78
N GLY A 212 5.41 7.57 -16.68
CA GLY A 212 4.99 6.20 -16.98
C GLY A 212 4.00 5.60 -15.99
N PHE A 213 3.40 6.39 -15.08
CA PHE A 213 2.32 5.91 -14.22
C PHE A 213 1.20 5.30 -15.06
N THR A 214 0.78 4.08 -14.71
CA THR A 214 -0.16 3.29 -15.48
C THR A 214 -1.51 3.21 -14.74
N SER A 215 -2.60 3.22 -15.49
CA SER A 215 -3.93 2.97 -14.92
C SER A 215 -4.25 1.46 -14.96
N ILE A 216 -4.74 0.90 -13.85
CA ILE A 216 -5.32 -0.45 -13.86
C ILE A 216 -6.62 -0.51 -14.68
N LEU A 217 -7.27 0.66 -14.88
CA LEU A 217 -8.52 0.78 -15.62
C LEU A 217 -8.31 1.10 -17.12
N ASP A 218 -7.06 1.06 -17.61
CA ASP A 218 -6.74 1.40 -19.01
C ASP A 218 -7.29 0.41 -20.04
N SER A 219 -7.61 -0.80 -19.60
CA SER A 219 -8.06 -1.88 -20.49
C SER A 219 -8.95 -2.86 -19.72
N THR A 220 -10.01 -3.34 -20.36
CA THR A 220 -10.81 -4.45 -19.85
C THR A 220 -9.89 -5.68 -19.68
N ASP A 221 -10.14 -6.48 -18.65
CA ASP A 221 -9.34 -7.64 -18.24
C ASP A 221 -7.93 -7.32 -17.72
N ARG A 222 -7.55 -6.06 -17.55
CA ARG A 222 -6.34 -5.70 -16.81
C ARG A 222 -6.42 -6.23 -15.39
N THR A 223 -5.35 -6.89 -14.94
CA THR A 223 -5.30 -7.47 -13.59
C THR A 223 -4.11 -6.98 -12.79
N LEU A 224 -4.32 -6.91 -11.47
CA LEU A 224 -3.27 -6.78 -10.47
C LEU A 224 -3.54 -7.79 -9.35
N SER A 225 -2.52 -8.55 -8.98
CA SER A 225 -2.55 -9.45 -7.81
C SER A 225 -1.48 -9.03 -6.82
N ILE A 226 -1.82 -8.94 -5.52
CA ILE A 226 -0.92 -8.54 -4.44
C ILE A 226 -1.10 -9.44 -3.22
N THR A 227 0.01 -9.80 -2.57
CA THR A 227 0.03 -10.56 -1.30
C THR A 227 1.33 -10.35 -0.55
N GLY A 228 1.42 -10.87 0.68
CA GLY A 228 2.62 -10.78 1.50
C GLY A 228 3.02 -9.34 1.81
N VAL A 229 2.03 -8.47 2.03
CA VAL A 229 2.29 -7.07 2.37
C VAL A 229 2.76 -6.97 3.81
N GLN A 230 3.96 -6.44 3.99
CA GLN A 230 4.60 -6.22 5.28
C GLN A 230 5.13 -4.80 5.36
N MET A 231 4.85 -4.12 6.44
CA MET A 231 5.43 -2.83 6.81
C MET A 231 6.12 -3.00 8.15
N GLU A 232 7.42 -2.73 8.20
CA GLU A 232 8.26 -2.99 9.37
C GLU A 232 9.25 -1.84 9.61
N LEU A 233 9.70 -1.70 10.85
CA LEU A 233 10.73 -0.72 11.19
C LEU A 233 12.09 -1.14 10.61
N GLY A 234 12.87 -0.16 10.20
CA GLY A 234 14.23 -0.35 9.72
C GLY A 234 14.36 -0.24 8.20
N ALA A 235 15.61 -0.32 7.74
CA ALA A 235 15.99 -0.08 6.35
C ALA A 235 16.05 -1.35 5.49
N THR A 236 15.67 -2.50 6.04
CA THR A 236 15.83 -3.80 5.36
C THR A 236 14.55 -4.61 5.46
N ALA A 237 14.06 -5.08 4.33
CA ALA A 237 12.93 -6.01 4.29
C ALA A 237 13.36 -7.39 4.81
N THR A 238 12.65 -7.89 5.82
CA THR A 238 12.84 -9.24 6.34
C THR A 238 11.93 -10.25 5.64
N ALA A 239 12.08 -11.54 5.95
CA ALA A 239 11.11 -12.54 5.52
C ALA A 239 9.73 -12.21 6.06
N PHE A 240 8.67 -12.49 5.27
CA PHE A 240 7.31 -12.20 5.67
C PHE A 240 6.95 -12.88 6.99
N GLU A 241 6.36 -12.12 7.91
CA GLU A 241 5.88 -12.60 9.19
C GLU A 241 4.48 -13.19 9.05
N HIS A 242 4.41 -14.53 8.91
CA HIS A 242 3.13 -15.22 8.88
C HIS A 242 2.48 -15.19 10.26
N ARG A 243 1.19 -14.85 10.30
CA ARG A 243 0.40 -14.83 11.52
C ARG A 243 -0.70 -15.88 11.49
N THR A 244 -1.16 -16.28 12.67
CA THR A 244 -2.33 -17.15 12.77
C THR A 244 -3.60 -16.39 12.41
N TYR A 245 -4.68 -17.11 12.10
CA TYR A 245 -5.97 -16.51 11.72
C TYR A 245 -6.56 -15.62 12.83
N GLY A 246 -6.22 -15.88 14.08
CA GLY A 246 -6.74 -15.16 15.25
C GLY A 246 -5.92 -13.91 15.64
N GLU A 247 -4.82 -13.64 14.95
CA GLU A 247 -3.96 -12.46 15.13
C GLU A 247 -4.18 -11.48 13.99
#